data_38c730fccdc6492ac4e0d3c828d5311a
#
_entry.id   38c730fccdc6492ac4e0d3c828d5311a
#
_cell.length_a   1.000
_cell.length_b   1.000
_cell.length_c   1.000
_cell.angle_alpha   90.00
_cell.angle_beta   90.00
_cell.angle_gamma   90.00
#
_symmetry.space_group_name_H-M   'P 1'
#
loop_
_entity.id
_entity.type
_entity.pdbx_description
1 polymer ?
#
loop_
_entity_poly.entity_id
_entity_poly.type
_entity_poly.pdbx_seq_one_letter_code
_entity_poly.pdbx_strand_id
1 'polypeptide(L)'
;MLTYLILTTRAVLMEAAVLGVLTGYTKIAAEKTHRRIVWSFALIGVLLSVVIAVVRNTTSLIDTAILNGWIYTIGLAAFVLFLIFTIKKPSGRGIVSLVSWIMLGILYVTIIAYAMPDVWAYPYHVLQQETTVISTDFLMSMIGMVIGLILAVVTFLASDHCTRRLRYGAAAMLVRLELLINAALRLSNLFSVFFQKKIVKSNHTMFMYTVFVKNHRDWFLFLAVALVVLAALGLWIASFRQREPYRNPAEHRRIRAKWRNIRRWASAAVVCFVFVVLNLTVIEKANATDVTLSPIEEASSVDDENVYVGFDLVEDGHLHRFAYETENGAQIRFIVIKKPNGNSYGIGLDACDVCGETGYYEKDGQVVCNLCDVVMNISTIGFKGGCNPIVIPYEVSNSQIIVPISGLLEYEREFR
;
A
#
# COMPACT_ATOMS: atom_id res chain seq x y z
N MET A 1 9.24 5.31 15.90
CA MET A 1 10.34 5.17 14.92
C MET A 1 10.07 4.05 13.91
N LEU A 2 9.92 2.81 14.35
CA LEU A 2 9.76 1.65 13.45
C LEU A 2 8.52 1.76 12.57
N THR A 3 7.40 2.21 13.10
CA THR A 3 6.15 2.43 12.35
C THR A 3 6.36 3.32 11.13
N TYR A 4 6.99 4.49 11.28
CA TYR A 4 7.22 5.40 10.15
C TYR A 4 8.32 4.91 9.20
N LEU A 5 9.27 4.09 9.67
CA LEU A 5 10.20 3.38 8.79
C LEU A 5 9.44 2.39 7.88
N ILE A 6 8.54 1.58 8.45
CA ILE A 6 7.73 0.60 7.72
C ILE A 6 6.81 1.31 6.72
N LEU A 7 6.06 2.31 7.18
CA LEU A 7 5.13 3.08 6.35
C LEU A 7 5.85 3.76 5.17
N THR A 8 6.99 4.42 5.43
CA THR A 8 7.77 5.08 4.38
C THR A 8 8.34 4.07 3.39
N THR A 9 8.89 2.96 3.89
CA THR A 9 9.41 1.88 3.04
C THR A 9 8.31 1.35 2.12
N ARG A 10 7.14 1.04 2.66
CA ARG A 10 5.98 0.53 1.91
C ARG A 10 5.42 1.54 0.90
N ALA A 11 5.46 2.84 1.23
CA ALA A 11 4.93 3.90 0.37
C ALA A 11 5.80 4.18 -0.86
N VAL A 12 7.13 4.23 -0.71
CA VAL A 12 8.00 4.79 -1.76
C VAL A 12 9.03 3.83 -2.33
N LEU A 13 9.31 2.68 -1.70
CA LEU A 13 10.46 1.86 -2.10
C LEU A 13 10.26 1.18 -3.46
N MET A 14 9.09 0.58 -3.69
CA MET A 14 8.76 -0.01 -4.98
C MET A 14 8.82 1.04 -6.09
N GLU A 15 8.25 2.20 -5.84
CA GLU A 15 8.24 3.30 -6.82
C GLU A 15 9.65 3.85 -7.06
N ALA A 16 10.50 3.87 -6.06
CA ALA A 16 11.90 4.23 -6.20
C ALA A 16 12.66 3.22 -7.08
N ALA A 17 12.42 1.92 -6.92
CA ALA A 17 12.99 0.88 -7.76
C ALA A 17 12.55 1.04 -9.22
N VAL A 18 11.25 1.19 -9.46
CA VAL A 18 10.66 1.42 -10.80
C VAL A 18 11.25 2.68 -11.44
N LEU A 19 11.23 3.83 -10.75
CA LEU A 19 11.78 5.09 -11.26
C LEU A 19 13.28 4.98 -11.55
N GLY A 20 14.04 4.25 -10.74
CA GLY A 20 15.45 3.97 -10.97
C GLY A 20 15.68 3.16 -12.25
N VAL A 21 14.87 2.12 -12.48
CA VAL A 21 14.90 1.31 -13.71
C VAL A 21 14.56 2.14 -14.94
N LEU A 22 13.49 2.95 -14.86
CA LEU A 22 13.10 3.87 -15.94
C LEU A 22 14.18 4.89 -16.25
N THR A 23 14.86 5.43 -15.22
CA THR A 23 15.98 6.38 -15.36
C THR A 23 17.16 5.72 -16.06
N GLY A 24 17.54 4.51 -15.65
CA GLY A 24 18.61 3.74 -16.28
C GLY A 24 18.31 3.42 -17.75
N TYR A 25 17.08 3.01 -18.05
CA TYR A 25 16.62 2.79 -19.42
C TYR A 25 16.68 4.05 -20.27
N THR A 26 16.21 5.19 -19.73
CA THR A 26 16.26 6.48 -20.42
C THR A 26 17.70 6.88 -20.78
N LYS A 27 18.67 6.56 -19.92
CA LYS A 27 20.10 6.80 -20.21
C LYS A 27 20.67 5.96 -21.34
N ILE A 28 20.09 4.77 -21.60
CA ILE A 28 20.50 3.88 -22.69
C ILE A 28 19.81 4.23 -24.02
N ALA A 29 18.51 4.55 -23.94
CA ALA A 29 17.63 4.59 -25.10
C ALA A 29 17.37 6.02 -25.62
N ALA A 30 17.40 7.05 -24.75
CA ALA A 30 17.01 8.41 -25.09
C ALA A 30 18.17 9.31 -25.51
N GLU A 31 17.92 10.20 -26.49
CA GLU A 31 18.77 11.33 -26.81
C GLU A 31 18.72 12.41 -25.70
N LYS A 32 19.68 13.35 -25.71
CA LYS A 32 19.76 14.42 -24.69
C LYS A 32 18.46 15.22 -24.55
N THR A 33 17.78 15.53 -25.65
CA THR A 33 16.51 16.29 -25.68
C THR A 33 15.41 15.51 -24.97
N HIS A 34 15.25 14.23 -25.29
CA HIS A 34 14.23 13.37 -24.67
C HIS A 34 14.48 13.17 -23.18
N ARG A 35 15.75 13.07 -22.76
CA ARG A 35 16.09 13.02 -21.31
C ARG A 35 15.65 14.29 -20.59
N ARG A 36 15.83 15.47 -21.20
CA ARG A 36 15.34 16.71 -20.59
C ARG A 36 13.83 16.70 -20.42
N ILE A 37 13.08 16.22 -21.43
CA ILE A 37 11.62 16.06 -21.33
C ILE A 37 11.26 15.19 -20.12
N VAL A 38 11.82 13.99 -20.01
CA VAL A 38 11.52 13.09 -18.89
C VAL A 38 11.85 13.72 -17.53
N TRP A 39 12.99 14.42 -17.41
CA TRP A 39 13.35 15.11 -16.17
C TRP A 39 12.44 16.29 -15.84
N SER A 40 11.95 17.02 -16.83
CA SER A 40 10.95 18.08 -16.63
C SER A 40 9.64 17.52 -16.07
N PHE A 41 9.19 16.38 -16.60
CA PHE A 41 8.02 15.68 -16.08
C PHE A 41 8.25 15.14 -14.64
N ALA A 42 9.45 14.63 -14.35
CA ALA A 42 9.78 14.20 -12.99
C ALA A 42 9.69 15.38 -11.99
N LEU A 43 10.20 16.54 -12.35
CA LEU A 43 10.08 17.77 -11.55
C LEU A 43 8.61 18.17 -11.34
N ILE A 44 7.81 18.16 -12.41
CA ILE A 44 6.37 18.41 -12.35
C ILE A 44 5.70 17.43 -11.39
N GLY A 45 6.08 16.14 -11.44
CA GLY A 45 5.56 15.12 -10.53
C GLY A 45 5.85 15.42 -9.07
N VAL A 46 7.07 15.86 -8.75
CA VAL A 46 7.45 16.26 -7.38
C VAL A 46 6.63 17.47 -6.92
N LEU A 47 6.53 18.52 -7.73
CA LEU A 47 5.75 19.71 -7.39
C LEU A 47 4.26 19.36 -7.19
N LEU A 48 3.71 18.55 -8.10
CA LEU A 48 2.32 18.11 -8.01
C LEU A 48 2.09 17.26 -6.74
N SER A 49 3.02 16.40 -6.36
CA SER A 49 2.90 15.58 -5.15
C SER A 49 2.84 16.43 -3.87
N VAL A 50 3.60 17.52 -3.80
CA VAL A 50 3.54 18.48 -2.68
C VAL A 50 2.19 19.19 -2.65
N VAL A 51 1.72 19.67 -3.82
CA VAL A 51 0.40 20.33 -3.92
C VAL A 51 -0.71 19.36 -3.47
N ILE A 52 -0.68 18.11 -3.94
CA ILE A 52 -1.65 17.10 -3.54
C ILE A 52 -1.61 16.88 -2.03
N ALA A 53 -0.41 16.76 -1.42
CA ALA A 53 -0.26 16.57 0.01
C ALA A 53 -0.85 17.75 0.79
N VAL A 54 -0.56 18.98 0.39
CA VAL A 54 -1.10 20.19 1.05
C VAL A 54 -2.62 20.23 0.92
N VAL A 55 -3.16 20.09 -0.30
CA VAL A 55 -4.60 20.18 -0.55
C VAL A 55 -5.38 19.10 0.21
N ARG A 56 -4.88 17.86 0.25
CA ARG A 56 -5.53 16.76 1.00
C ARG A 56 -5.60 17.00 2.51
N ASN A 57 -4.61 17.69 3.07
CA ASN A 57 -4.53 17.91 4.52
C ASN A 57 -5.12 19.25 4.99
N THR A 58 -5.34 20.20 4.07
CA THR A 58 -5.84 21.54 4.42
C THR A 58 -7.27 21.80 3.97
N THR A 59 -7.81 21.01 3.04
CA THR A 59 -9.15 21.25 2.48
C THR A 59 -9.95 19.96 2.38
N SER A 60 -11.27 20.06 2.56
CA SER A 60 -12.24 18.99 2.27
C SER A 60 -12.84 19.09 0.85
N LEU A 61 -12.37 20.04 0.02
CA LEU A 61 -12.95 20.33 -1.29
C LEU A 61 -12.71 19.24 -2.32
N ILE A 62 -11.62 18.48 -2.17
CA ILE A 62 -11.24 17.44 -3.14
C ILE A 62 -11.46 16.06 -2.54
N ASP A 63 -12.30 15.28 -3.19
CA ASP A 63 -12.44 13.86 -2.90
C ASP A 63 -11.16 13.11 -3.28
N THR A 64 -10.44 12.67 -2.25
CA THR A 64 -9.15 11.98 -2.38
C THR A 64 -9.25 10.70 -3.20
N ALA A 65 -10.37 9.96 -3.08
CA ALA A 65 -10.56 8.72 -3.84
C ALA A 65 -10.72 9.01 -5.34
N ILE A 66 -11.47 10.04 -5.70
CA ILE A 66 -11.65 10.46 -7.10
C ILE A 66 -10.33 10.95 -7.68
N LEU A 67 -9.59 11.78 -6.95
CA LEU A 67 -8.27 12.28 -7.39
C LEU A 67 -7.31 11.12 -7.66
N ASN A 68 -7.20 10.19 -6.72
CA ASN A 68 -6.37 9.00 -6.89
C ASN A 68 -6.85 8.15 -8.07
N GLY A 69 -8.16 8.00 -8.28
CA GLY A 69 -8.75 7.30 -9.43
C GLY A 69 -8.28 7.89 -10.76
N TRP A 70 -8.22 9.22 -10.89
CA TRP A 70 -7.68 9.88 -12.09
C TRP A 70 -6.18 9.62 -12.26
N ILE A 71 -5.39 9.68 -11.18
CA ILE A 71 -3.94 9.39 -11.23
C ILE A 71 -3.70 7.95 -11.70
N TYR A 72 -4.46 6.97 -11.18
CA TYR A 72 -4.36 5.57 -11.63
C TYR A 72 -4.75 5.39 -13.09
N THR A 73 -5.86 5.99 -13.52
CA THR A 73 -6.36 5.89 -14.90
C THR A 73 -5.35 6.48 -15.90
N ILE A 74 -4.84 7.70 -15.63
CA ILE A 74 -3.84 8.35 -16.48
C ILE A 74 -2.56 7.52 -16.51
N GLY A 75 -2.11 7.00 -15.37
CA GLY A 75 -0.91 6.16 -15.28
C GLY A 75 -1.05 4.85 -16.06
N LEU A 76 -2.19 4.17 -15.97
CA LEU A 76 -2.48 2.94 -16.72
C LEU A 76 -2.58 3.20 -18.23
N ALA A 77 -3.24 4.29 -18.64
CA ALA A 77 -3.31 4.68 -20.03
C ALA A 77 -1.91 4.99 -20.60
N ALA A 78 -1.11 5.76 -19.87
CA ALA A 78 0.27 6.07 -20.26
C ALA A 78 1.14 4.79 -20.34
N PHE A 79 0.94 3.83 -19.44
CA PHE A 79 1.62 2.54 -19.47
C PHE A 79 1.28 1.75 -20.75
N VAL A 80 0.00 1.60 -21.08
CA VAL A 80 -0.43 0.87 -22.28
C VAL A 80 0.12 1.54 -23.54
N LEU A 81 0.02 2.86 -23.64
CA LEU A 81 0.54 3.61 -24.78
C LEU A 81 2.07 3.50 -24.85
N PHE A 82 2.78 3.60 -23.73
CA PHE A 82 4.22 3.40 -23.70
C PHE A 82 4.61 2.01 -24.22
N LEU A 83 3.91 0.95 -23.82
CA LEU A 83 4.15 -0.40 -24.33
C LEU A 83 3.98 -0.49 -25.86
N ILE A 84 2.87 0.05 -26.37
CA ILE A 84 2.57 0.05 -27.82
C ILE A 84 3.66 0.77 -28.61
N PHE A 85 4.04 1.98 -28.18
CA PHE A 85 5.01 2.80 -28.90
C PHE A 85 6.48 2.34 -28.70
N THR A 86 6.76 1.44 -27.73
CA THR A 86 8.09 0.89 -27.47
C THR A 86 8.25 -0.56 -27.90
N ILE A 87 7.31 -1.14 -28.67
CA ILE A 87 7.46 -2.48 -29.29
C ILE A 87 8.77 -2.54 -30.09
N LYS A 88 9.02 -1.50 -30.90
CA LYS A 88 10.33 -1.29 -31.56
C LYS A 88 11.12 -0.26 -30.76
N LYS A 89 12.46 -0.33 -30.80
CA LYS A 89 13.33 0.66 -30.14
C LYS A 89 12.96 2.07 -30.64
N PRO A 90 12.55 2.99 -29.77
CA PRO A 90 12.28 4.37 -30.15
C PRO A 90 13.61 5.04 -30.55
N SER A 91 13.84 5.18 -31.83
CA SER A 91 15.07 5.77 -32.37
C SER A 91 14.75 6.99 -33.24
N GLY A 92 15.60 8.00 -33.16
CA GLY A 92 15.48 9.21 -33.98
C GLY A 92 14.51 10.27 -33.41
N ARG A 93 14.28 11.32 -34.21
CA ARG A 93 13.43 12.48 -33.85
C ARG A 93 11.99 12.41 -34.36
N GLY A 94 11.54 11.22 -34.73
CA GLY A 94 10.18 11.01 -35.24
C GLY A 94 9.11 11.18 -34.16
N ILE A 95 7.86 11.44 -34.59
CA ILE A 95 6.68 11.62 -33.70
C ILE A 95 6.49 10.42 -32.77
N VAL A 96 6.66 9.21 -33.25
CA VAL A 96 6.53 7.99 -32.43
C VAL A 96 7.54 7.98 -31.27
N SER A 97 8.78 8.39 -31.52
CA SER A 97 9.79 8.51 -30.47
C SER A 97 9.42 9.60 -29.46
N LEU A 98 8.99 10.78 -29.91
CA LEU A 98 8.56 11.87 -29.02
C LEU A 98 7.39 11.44 -28.13
N VAL A 99 6.36 10.81 -28.71
CA VAL A 99 5.19 10.32 -27.96
C VAL A 99 5.62 9.29 -26.91
N SER A 100 6.51 8.34 -27.24
CA SER A 100 7.02 7.36 -26.28
C SER A 100 7.66 8.03 -25.04
N TRP A 101 8.45 9.07 -25.25
CA TRP A 101 9.14 9.79 -24.16
C TRP A 101 8.18 10.69 -23.35
N ILE A 102 7.14 11.23 -23.99
CA ILE A 102 6.06 11.93 -23.27
C ILE A 102 5.28 10.95 -22.41
N MET A 103 4.90 9.78 -22.92
CA MET A 103 4.20 8.74 -22.13
C MET A 103 5.06 8.30 -20.95
N LEU A 104 6.37 8.12 -21.15
CA LEU A 104 7.27 7.83 -20.05
C LEU A 104 7.32 8.98 -19.02
N GLY A 105 7.31 10.22 -19.48
CA GLY A 105 7.20 11.41 -18.61
C GLY A 105 5.93 11.41 -17.77
N ILE A 106 4.77 11.11 -18.38
CA ILE A 106 3.50 11.00 -17.67
C ILE A 106 3.54 9.86 -16.63
N LEU A 107 4.20 8.75 -16.94
CA LEU A 107 4.43 7.68 -15.96
C LEU A 107 5.23 8.20 -14.75
N TYR A 108 6.29 9.00 -14.95
CA TYR A 108 7.01 9.63 -13.84
C TYR A 108 6.12 10.51 -12.97
N VAL A 109 5.32 11.39 -13.60
CA VAL A 109 4.38 12.25 -12.87
C VAL A 109 3.41 11.42 -12.04
N THR A 110 2.77 10.43 -12.64
CA THR A 110 1.73 9.63 -11.95
C THR A 110 2.31 8.74 -10.86
N ILE A 111 3.53 8.19 -11.04
CA ILE A 111 4.22 7.41 -10.02
C ILE A 111 4.55 8.28 -8.81
N ILE A 112 5.14 9.45 -9.02
CA ILE A 112 5.54 10.37 -7.94
C ILE A 112 4.31 10.98 -7.26
N ALA A 113 3.29 11.40 -8.04
CA ALA A 113 2.06 11.98 -7.53
C ALA A 113 1.22 11.00 -6.69
N TYR A 114 1.41 9.69 -6.86
CA TYR A 114 0.80 8.67 -6.04
C TYR A 114 1.61 8.36 -4.77
N ALA A 115 2.92 8.16 -4.89
CA ALA A 115 3.76 7.64 -3.82
C ALA A 115 4.16 8.69 -2.77
N MET A 116 4.40 9.92 -3.19
CA MET A 116 5.00 10.93 -2.32
C MET A 116 4.04 11.73 -1.43
N PRO A 117 2.75 11.93 -1.77
CA PRO A 117 1.87 12.77 -0.97
C PRO A 117 1.72 12.30 0.49
N ASP A 118 1.62 11.00 0.73
CA ASP A 118 1.51 10.45 2.07
C ASP A 118 2.78 10.70 2.89
N VAL A 119 3.97 10.57 2.25
CA VAL A 119 5.26 10.84 2.90
C VAL A 119 5.41 12.31 3.27
N TRP A 120 4.97 13.22 2.41
CA TRP A 120 4.95 14.67 2.73
C TRP A 120 4.02 15.01 3.88
N ALA A 121 2.95 14.23 4.07
CA ALA A 121 1.98 14.42 5.14
C ALA A 121 2.42 13.82 6.49
N TYR A 122 3.38 12.88 6.54
CA TYR A 122 3.80 12.24 7.79
C TYR A 122 4.20 13.20 8.91
N PRO A 123 5.02 14.25 8.68
CA PRO A 123 5.32 15.19 9.75
C PRO A 123 4.07 15.85 10.35
N TYR A 124 3.10 16.18 9.51
CA TYR A 124 1.83 16.76 9.95
C TYR A 124 1.00 15.77 10.76
N HIS A 125 0.89 14.52 10.32
CA HIS A 125 0.17 13.47 11.05
C HIS A 125 0.80 13.17 12.41
N VAL A 126 2.13 13.14 12.50
CA VAL A 126 2.81 12.94 13.80
C VAL A 126 2.53 14.11 14.74
N LEU A 127 2.56 15.35 14.23
CA LEU A 127 2.27 16.54 15.03
C LEU A 127 0.83 16.59 15.55
N GLN A 128 -0.13 15.99 14.86
CA GLN A 128 -1.52 15.92 15.33
C GLN A 128 -1.70 14.93 16.48
N GLN A 129 -0.85 13.93 16.59
CA GLN A 129 -0.88 12.90 17.64
C GLN A 129 -0.11 13.33 18.91
N GLU A 130 0.79 14.30 18.78
CA GLU A 130 1.68 14.74 19.83
C GLU A 130 1.27 16.08 20.44
N THR A 131 1.41 16.20 21.75
CA THR A 131 1.09 17.45 22.47
C THR A 131 2.12 18.55 22.33
N THR A 132 3.36 18.19 21.92
CA THR A 132 4.49 19.13 21.78
C THR A 132 5.29 18.88 20.51
N VAL A 133 5.70 19.97 19.85
CA VAL A 133 6.45 19.94 18.57
C VAL A 133 7.84 19.30 18.67
N ILE A 134 8.40 19.18 19.90
CA ILE A 134 9.73 18.61 20.18
C ILE A 134 9.56 17.50 21.24
N SER A 135 8.74 16.49 20.93
CA SER A 135 8.70 15.27 21.73
C SER A 135 9.76 14.28 21.24
N THR A 136 10.21 13.40 22.12
CA THR A 136 11.12 12.30 21.76
C THR A 136 10.46 11.40 20.69
N ASP A 137 9.16 11.21 20.78
CA ASP A 137 8.40 10.36 19.86
C ASP A 137 8.26 10.98 18.48
N PHE A 138 8.07 12.31 18.39
CA PHE A 138 8.15 13.03 17.13
C PHE A 138 9.52 12.86 16.47
N LEU A 139 10.61 13.13 17.20
CA LEU A 139 11.97 12.99 16.66
C LEU A 139 12.26 11.57 16.19
N MET A 140 11.90 10.56 16.98
CA MET A 140 12.08 9.16 16.60
C MET A 140 11.25 8.78 15.38
N SER A 141 10.05 9.29 15.26
CA SER A 141 9.18 9.05 14.08
C SER A 141 9.79 9.68 12.83
N MET A 142 10.30 10.91 12.92
CA MET A 142 10.99 11.57 11.82
C MET A 142 12.29 10.85 11.42
N ILE A 143 13.07 10.33 12.39
CA ILE A 143 14.25 9.51 12.09
C ILE A 143 13.84 8.25 11.29
N GLY A 144 12.76 7.57 11.70
CA GLY A 144 12.24 6.41 10.96
C GLY A 144 11.87 6.74 9.51
N MET A 145 11.16 7.86 9.30
CA MET A 145 10.82 8.36 7.97
C MET A 145 12.08 8.66 7.13
N VAL A 146 13.05 9.36 7.70
CA VAL A 146 14.31 9.72 7.00
C VAL A 146 15.10 8.48 6.60
N ILE A 147 15.21 7.48 7.47
CA ILE A 147 15.88 6.20 7.16
C ILE A 147 15.16 5.51 5.99
N GLY A 148 13.83 5.47 5.99
CA GLY A 148 13.03 4.92 4.89
C GLY A 148 13.27 5.67 3.57
N LEU A 149 13.35 6.99 3.60
CA LEU A 149 13.68 7.81 2.42
C LEU A 149 15.12 7.57 1.93
N ILE A 150 16.09 7.45 2.81
CA ILE A 150 17.48 7.12 2.44
C ILE A 150 17.51 5.75 1.75
N LEU A 151 16.80 4.77 2.28
CA LEU A 151 16.69 3.45 1.67
C LEU A 151 16.08 3.53 0.26
N ALA A 152 15.02 4.32 0.08
CA ALA A 152 14.40 4.55 -1.22
C ALA A 152 15.38 5.23 -2.22
N VAL A 153 16.11 6.24 -1.78
CA VAL A 153 17.13 6.91 -2.63
C VAL A 153 18.24 5.94 -3.02
N VAL A 154 18.76 5.13 -2.11
CA VAL A 154 19.79 4.14 -2.41
C VAL A 154 19.26 3.09 -3.37
N THR A 155 18.02 2.62 -3.19
CA THR A 155 17.34 1.69 -4.10
C THR A 155 17.18 2.28 -5.50
N PHE A 156 16.73 3.53 -5.60
CA PHE A 156 16.63 4.27 -6.87
C PHE A 156 17.99 4.34 -7.57
N LEU A 157 19.04 4.76 -6.87
CA LEU A 157 20.39 4.88 -7.43
C LEU A 157 20.97 3.52 -7.83
N ALA A 158 20.76 2.48 -7.05
CA ALA A 158 21.21 1.13 -7.36
C ALA A 158 20.50 0.60 -8.63
N SER A 159 19.17 0.78 -8.72
CA SER A 159 18.36 0.41 -9.88
C SER A 159 18.80 1.15 -11.14
N ASP A 160 19.03 2.47 -11.07
CA ASP A 160 19.56 3.27 -12.18
C ASP A 160 20.94 2.77 -12.62
N HIS A 161 21.86 2.58 -11.66
CA HIS A 161 23.23 2.18 -11.96
C HIS A 161 23.33 0.78 -12.54
N CYS A 162 22.50 -0.14 -12.10
CA CYS A 162 22.43 -1.50 -12.66
C CYS A 162 21.78 -1.47 -14.05
N THR A 163 20.61 -0.85 -14.20
CA THR A 163 19.86 -0.86 -15.46
C THR A 163 20.64 -0.23 -16.60
N ARG A 164 21.29 0.91 -16.40
CA ARG A 164 22.08 1.59 -17.45
C ARG A 164 23.30 0.80 -17.94
N ARG A 165 23.65 -0.31 -17.29
CA ARG A 165 24.74 -1.21 -17.68
C ARG A 165 24.26 -2.45 -18.42
N LEU A 166 22.95 -2.66 -18.46
CA LEU A 166 22.35 -3.76 -19.23
C LEU A 166 22.41 -3.47 -20.74
N ARG A 167 22.30 -4.52 -21.54
CA ARG A 167 22.01 -4.39 -22.97
C ARG A 167 20.60 -3.84 -23.14
N TYR A 168 20.36 -3.10 -24.22
CA TYR A 168 19.05 -2.48 -24.48
C TYR A 168 17.86 -3.45 -24.32
N GLY A 169 17.93 -4.66 -24.90
CA GLY A 169 16.86 -5.64 -24.80
C GLY A 169 16.56 -6.08 -23.37
N ALA A 170 17.60 -6.33 -22.56
CA ALA A 170 17.46 -6.69 -21.15
C ALA A 170 16.90 -5.52 -20.32
N ALA A 171 17.36 -4.30 -20.58
CA ALA A 171 16.83 -3.12 -19.91
C ALA A 171 15.35 -2.85 -20.27
N ALA A 172 14.99 -3.01 -21.54
CA ALA A 172 13.61 -2.87 -22.00
C ALA A 172 12.70 -3.95 -21.41
N MET A 173 13.18 -5.19 -21.28
CA MET A 173 12.44 -6.27 -20.62
C MET A 173 12.23 -5.96 -19.13
N LEU A 174 13.26 -5.52 -18.42
CA LEU A 174 13.18 -5.15 -17.02
C LEU A 174 12.16 -4.03 -16.81
N VAL A 175 12.20 -2.98 -17.64
CA VAL A 175 11.20 -1.88 -17.61
C VAL A 175 9.78 -2.40 -17.77
N ARG A 176 9.55 -3.31 -18.74
CA ARG A 176 8.19 -3.85 -18.97
C ARG A 176 7.70 -4.67 -17.80
N LEU A 177 8.54 -5.49 -17.19
CA LEU A 177 8.19 -6.29 -16.02
C LEU A 177 7.87 -5.41 -14.81
N GLU A 178 8.71 -4.40 -14.54
CA GLU A 178 8.49 -3.45 -13.45
C GLU A 178 7.18 -2.66 -13.62
N LEU A 179 6.93 -2.16 -14.82
CA LEU A 179 5.70 -1.44 -15.13
C LEU A 179 4.47 -2.34 -15.07
N LEU A 180 4.59 -3.63 -15.42
CA LEU A 180 3.50 -4.59 -15.32
C LEU A 180 3.11 -4.83 -13.86
N ILE A 181 4.10 -5.00 -12.97
CA ILE A 181 3.88 -5.16 -11.53
C ILE A 181 3.18 -3.90 -10.96
N ASN A 182 3.70 -2.72 -11.31
CA ASN A 182 3.12 -1.45 -10.90
C ASN A 182 1.69 -1.27 -11.43
N ALA A 183 1.43 -1.65 -12.69
CA ALA A 183 0.11 -1.59 -13.29
C ALA A 183 -0.91 -2.52 -12.59
N ALA A 184 -0.49 -3.71 -12.16
CA ALA A 184 -1.35 -4.62 -11.42
C ALA A 184 -1.82 -3.98 -10.10
N LEU A 185 -0.93 -3.37 -9.32
CA LEU A 185 -1.29 -2.66 -8.10
C LEU A 185 -2.22 -1.47 -8.36
N ARG A 186 -1.94 -0.67 -9.40
CA ARG A 186 -2.76 0.49 -9.76
C ARG A 186 -4.16 0.09 -10.22
N LEU A 187 -4.27 -1.01 -10.97
CA LEU A 187 -5.56 -1.54 -11.41
C LEU A 187 -6.40 -1.99 -10.21
N SER A 188 -5.80 -2.67 -9.24
CA SER A 188 -6.48 -3.05 -7.99
C SER A 188 -6.97 -1.81 -7.21
N ASN A 189 -6.13 -0.78 -7.10
CA ASN A 189 -6.51 0.46 -6.42
C ASN A 189 -7.62 1.21 -7.19
N LEU A 190 -7.59 1.20 -8.52
CA LEU A 190 -8.64 1.79 -9.36
C LEU A 190 -9.98 1.06 -9.16
N PHE A 191 -9.98 -0.27 -9.13
CA PHE A 191 -11.19 -1.05 -8.82
C PHE A 191 -11.73 -0.72 -7.42
N SER A 192 -10.85 -0.55 -6.43
CA SER A 192 -11.27 -0.13 -5.08
C SER A 192 -12.00 1.22 -5.11
N VAL A 193 -11.50 2.19 -5.88
CA VAL A 193 -12.17 3.49 -6.07
C VAL A 193 -13.53 3.33 -6.75
N PHE A 194 -13.64 2.48 -7.78
CA PHE A 194 -14.89 2.22 -8.49
C PHE A 194 -15.95 1.59 -7.57
N PHE A 195 -15.55 0.65 -6.71
CA PHE A 195 -16.45 0.02 -5.74
C PHE A 195 -16.88 1.03 -4.68
N GLN A 196 -15.94 1.78 -4.10
CA GLN A 196 -16.23 2.79 -3.08
C GLN A 196 -17.20 3.88 -3.58
N LYS A 197 -17.03 4.32 -4.83
CA LYS A 197 -17.86 5.35 -5.46
C LYS A 197 -19.08 4.80 -6.20
N LYS A 198 -19.30 3.47 -6.19
CA LYS A 198 -20.40 2.79 -6.89
C LYS A 198 -20.45 3.12 -8.39
N ILE A 199 -19.30 3.43 -9.02
CA ILE A 199 -19.20 3.76 -10.45
C ILE A 199 -19.47 2.53 -11.29
N VAL A 200 -18.98 1.35 -10.83
CA VAL A 200 -19.19 0.06 -11.51
C VAL A 200 -19.79 -0.91 -10.50
N LYS A 201 -20.76 -1.72 -10.96
CA LYS A 201 -21.28 -2.82 -10.14
C LYS A 201 -20.13 -3.80 -9.87
N SER A 202 -19.98 -4.17 -8.61
CA SER A 202 -18.96 -5.16 -8.21
C SER A 202 -19.25 -6.49 -8.92
N ASN A 203 -18.22 -7.03 -9.59
CA ASN A 203 -18.22 -8.40 -10.10
C ASN A 203 -17.30 -9.22 -9.20
N HIS A 204 -17.68 -10.46 -8.88
CA HIS A 204 -16.92 -11.37 -8.04
C HIS A 204 -15.43 -11.44 -8.46
N THR A 205 -15.14 -11.59 -9.75
CA THR A 205 -13.75 -11.68 -10.26
C THR A 205 -12.94 -10.40 -9.98
N MET A 206 -13.53 -9.21 -10.22
CA MET A 206 -12.86 -7.93 -9.96
C MET A 206 -12.62 -7.72 -8.46
N PHE A 207 -13.58 -8.12 -7.64
CA PHE A 207 -13.49 -8.05 -6.19
C PHE A 207 -12.38 -8.96 -5.68
N MET A 208 -12.39 -10.25 -6.04
CA MET A 208 -11.37 -11.23 -5.65
C MET A 208 -9.95 -10.81 -6.09
N TYR A 209 -9.81 -10.26 -7.31
CA TYR A 209 -8.54 -9.70 -7.75
C TYR A 209 -8.06 -8.55 -6.84
N THR A 210 -8.97 -7.65 -6.47
CA THR A 210 -8.65 -6.51 -5.61
C THR A 210 -8.22 -6.96 -4.21
N VAL A 211 -8.95 -7.91 -3.63
CA VAL A 211 -8.62 -8.50 -2.32
C VAL A 211 -7.27 -9.24 -2.39
N PHE A 212 -7.07 -10.08 -3.40
CA PHE A 212 -5.80 -10.79 -3.58
C PHE A 212 -4.59 -9.84 -3.65
N VAL A 213 -4.67 -8.81 -4.49
CA VAL A 213 -3.56 -7.86 -4.65
C VAL A 213 -3.31 -7.04 -3.39
N LYS A 214 -4.36 -6.65 -2.66
CA LYS A 214 -4.22 -5.92 -1.38
C LYS A 214 -3.56 -6.78 -0.31
N ASN A 215 -4.03 -8.01 -0.14
CA ASN A 215 -3.49 -8.93 0.87
C ASN A 215 -2.04 -9.36 0.57
N HIS A 216 -1.63 -9.31 -0.70
CA HIS A 216 -0.27 -9.67 -1.13
C HIS A 216 0.55 -8.47 -1.59
N ARG A 217 0.21 -7.25 -1.17
CA ARG A 217 0.89 -6.01 -1.61
C ARG A 217 2.41 -6.06 -1.45
N ASP A 218 2.88 -6.57 -0.32
CA ASP A 218 4.31 -6.64 -0.03
C ASP A 218 5.04 -7.65 -0.92
N TRP A 219 4.35 -8.71 -1.39
CA TRP A 219 4.91 -9.63 -2.39
C TRP A 219 5.18 -8.95 -3.73
N PHE A 220 4.31 -8.03 -4.17
CA PHE A 220 4.55 -7.23 -5.38
C PHE A 220 5.76 -6.31 -5.20
N LEU A 221 5.94 -5.72 -4.02
CA LEU A 221 7.10 -4.92 -3.68
C LEU A 221 8.38 -5.78 -3.69
N PHE A 222 8.36 -6.94 -3.05
CA PHE A 222 9.50 -7.87 -3.05
C PHE A 222 9.84 -8.33 -4.47
N LEU A 223 8.85 -8.62 -5.29
CA LEU A 223 9.04 -9.04 -6.68
C LEU A 223 9.71 -7.93 -7.52
N ALA A 224 9.25 -6.69 -7.39
CA ALA A 224 9.84 -5.55 -8.09
C ALA A 224 11.31 -5.36 -7.69
N VAL A 225 11.63 -5.30 -6.41
CA VAL A 225 13.03 -5.15 -5.97
C VAL A 225 13.87 -6.37 -6.33
N ALA A 226 13.30 -7.59 -6.27
CA ALA A 226 14.00 -8.82 -6.66
C ALA A 226 14.39 -8.84 -8.15
N LEU A 227 13.54 -8.31 -9.04
CA LEU A 227 13.89 -8.19 -10.46
C LEU A 227 15.13 -7.32 -10.67
N VAL A 228 15.23 -6.20 -9.94
CA VAL A 228 16.43 -5.35 -9.96
C VAL A 228 17.65 -6.11 -9.43
N VAL A 229 17.48 -6.86 -8.34
CA VAL A 229 18.55 -7.67 -7.73
C VAL A 229 19.03 -8.77 -8.69
N LEU A 230 18.12 -9.45 -9.37
CA LEU A 230 18.48 -10.46 -10.37
C LEU A 230 19.32 -9.85 -11.50
N ALA A 231 18.92 -8.67 -12.01
CA ALA A 231 19.70 -7.93 -13.01
C ALA A 231 21.07 -7.51 -12.45
N ALA A 232 21.12 -7.05 -11.19
CA ALA A 232 22.34 -6.66 -10.50
C ALA A 232 23.30 -7.85 -10.29
N LEU A 233 22.78 -9.00 -9.86
CA LEU A 233 23.55 -10.24 -9.72
C LEU A 233 24.11 -10.73 -11.05
N GLY A 234 23.33 -10.66 -12.13
CA GLY A 234 23.80 -10.96 -13.47
C GLY A 234 25.00 -10.08 -13.88
N LEU A 235 24.93 -8.77 -13.61
CA LEU A 235 26.04 -7.85 -13.83
C LEU A 235 27.24 -8.12 -12.91
N TRP A 236 26.99 -8.48 -11.66
CA TRP A 236 28.02 -8.81 -10.68
C TRP A 236 28.81 -10.04 -11.12
N ILE A 237 28.13 -11.12 -11.51
CA ILE A 237 28.73 -12.34 -12.06
C ILE A 237 29.51 -12.03 -13.36
N ALA A 238 28.89 -11.27 -14.28
CA ALA A 238 29.52 -10.86 -15.50
C ALA A 238 30.83 -10.08 -15.27
N SER A 239 30.91 -9.31 -14.19
CA SER A 239 32.08 -8.49 -13.84
C SER A 239 33.36 -9.30 -13.58
N PHE A 240 33.23 -10.59 -13.20
CA PHE A 240 34.39 -11.47 -12.99
C PHE A 240 34.87 -12.14 -14.26
N ARG A 241 34.01 -12.27 -15.29
CA ARG A 241 34.31 -12.94 -16.55
C ARG A 241 34.81 -11.98 -17.63
N GLN A 242 34.69 -10.66 -17.42
CA GLN A 242 35.03 -9.66 -18.44
C GLN A 242 36.55 -9.46 -18.51
N ARG A 243 37.13 -9.68 -19.71
CA ARG A 243 38.53 -9.36 -20.06
C ARG A 243 38.48 -8.34 -21.20
N GLU A 244 38.41 -7.05 -20.85
CA GLU A 244 38.49 -5.97 -21.84
C GLU A 244 39.96 -5.75 -22.19
N PRO A 245 40.34 -5.72 -23.49
CA PRO A 245 41.72 -5.40 -23.91
C PRO A 245 42.05 -3.95 -23.53
N TYR A 246 43.28 -3.71 -23.15
CA TYR A 246 43.80 -2.39 -22.79
C TYR A 246 45.13 -2.13 -23.46
N ARG A 247 45.41 -0.86 -23.80
CA ARG A 247 46.65 -0.43 -24.49
C ARG A 247 47.69 0.10 -23.51
N ASN A 248 47.26 0.62 -22.37
CA ASN A 248 48.17 1.21 -21.39
C ASN A 248 47.66 1.00 -19.94
N PRO A 249 48.53 1.18 -18.93
CA PRO A 249 48.14 0.99 -17.52
C PRO A 249 47.02 1.95 -17.03
N ALA A 250 46.88 3.12 -17.64
CA ALA A 250 45.81 4.07 -17.27
C ALA A 250 44.43 3.56 -17.72
N GLU A 251 44.35 2.99 -18.93
CA GLU A 251 43.14 2.35 -19.44
C GLU A 251 42.76 1.12 -18.62
N HIS A 252 43.73 0.29 -18.24
CA HIS A 252 43.51 -0.83 -17.33
C HIS A 252 42.93 -0.39 -15.98
N ARG A 253 43.43 0.71 -15.38
CA ARG A 253 42.87 1.29 -14.15
C ARG A 253 41.44 1.75 -14.33
N ARG A 254 41.08 2.39 -15.47
CA ARG A 254 39.70 2.80 -15.80
C ARG A 254 38.76 1.59 -15.92
N ILE A 255 39.19 0.52 -16.60
CA ILE A 255 38.40 -0.72 -16.72
C ILE A 255 38.15 -1.34 -15.33
N ARG A 256 39.19 -1.45 -14.52
CA ARG A 256 39.07 -1.97 -13.14
C ARG A 256 38.13 -1.09 -12.28
N ALA A 257 38.22 0.23 -12.39
CA ALA A 257 37.35 1.16 -11.67
C ALA A 257 35.89 1.02 -12.11
N LYS A 258 35.61 0.89 -13.42
CA LYS A 258 34.29 0.64 -14.00
C LYS A 258 33.64 -0.62 -13.39
N TRP A 259 34.35 -1.75 -13.42
CA TRP A 259 33.82 -3.02 -12.92
C TRP A 259 33.70 -3.06 -11.39
N ARG A 260 34.60 -2.41 -10.67
CA ARG A 260 34.49 -2.22 -9.21
C ARG A 260 33.26 -1.40 -8.84
N ASN A 261 32.97 -0.34 -9.60
CA ASN A 261 31.77 0.48 -9.38
C ASN A 261 30.49 -0.31 -9.66
N ILE A 262 30.46 -1.16 -10.70
CA ILE A 262 29.32 -2.04 -10.98
C ILE A 262 29.08 -2.99 -9.79
N ARG A 263 30.13 -3.64 -9.28
CA ARG A 263 30.00 -4.53 -8.11
C ARG A 263 29.48 -3.80 -6.87
N ARG A 264 29.94 -2.57 -6.60
CA ARG A 264 29.45 -1.77 -5.47
C ARG A 264 27.95 -1.52 -5.54
N TRP A 265 27.45 -1.09 -6.70
CA TRP A 265 26.02 -0.84 -6.88
C TRP A 265 25.19 -2.12 -6.92
N ALA A 266 25.71 -3.20 -7.46
CA ALA A 266 25.06 -4.49 -7.37
C ALA A 266 24.97 -5.00 -5.94
N SER A 267 26.05 -4.87 -5.16
CA SER A 267 26.01 -5.19 -3.72
C SER A 267 25.04 -4.29 -2.95
N ALA A 268 24.99 -2.99 -3.26
CA ALA A 268 24.01 -2.07 -2.65
C ALA A 268 22.57 -2.51 -2.93
N ALA A 269 22.25 -2.95 -4.16
CA ALA A 269 20.93 -3.47 -4.50
C ALA A 269 20.56 -4.71 -3.66
N VAL A 270 21.50 -5.64 -3.49
CA VAL A 270 21.30 -6.84 -2.66
C VAL A 270 21.08 -6.47 -1.19
N VAL A 271 21.92 -5.59 -0.63
CA VAL A 271 21.78 -5.14 0.76
C VAL A 271 20.46 -4.43 0.99
N CYS A 272 20.05 -3.55 0.07
CA CYS A 272 18.74 -2.91 0.15
C CYS A 272 17.60 -3.93 0.15
N PHE A 273 17.65 -4.93 -0.71
CA PHE A 273 16.63 -5.98 -0.77
C PHE A 273 16.53 -6.76 0.54
N VAL A 274 17.68 -7.20 1.08
CA VAL A 274 17.72 -7.92 2.36
C VAL A 274 17.14 -7.05 3.47
N PHE A 275 17.51 -5.76 3.52
CA PHE A 275 16.98 -4.85 4.53
C PHE A 275 15.47 -4.64 4.37
N VAL A 276 14.97 -4.54 3.17
CA VAL A 276 13.53 -4.42 2.88
C VAL A 276 12.76 -5.64 3.35
N VAL A 277 13.25 -6.84 3.01
CA VAL A 277 12.63 -8.08 3.48
C VAL A 277 12.63 -8.14 5.01
N LEU A 278 13.74 -7.83 5.66
CA LEU A 278 13.81 -7.78 7.13
C LEU A 278 12.86 -6.75 7.72
N ASN A 279 12.76 -5.56 7.11
CA ASN A 279 11.89 -4.49 7.58
C ASN A 279 10.42 -4.86 7.50
N LEU A 280 9.96 -5.42 6.37
CA LEU A 280 8.55 -5.73 6.14
C LEU A 280 8.14 -7.15 6.60
N THR A 281 9.04 -7.93 7.18
CA THR A 281 8.70 -9.25 7.74
C THR A 281 9.03 -9.32 9.22
N VAL A 282 10.30 -9.11 9.60
CA VAL A 282 10.77 -9.28 10.99
C VAL A 282 10.45 -8.05 11.82
N ILE A 283 10.85 -6.85 11.33
CA ILE A 283 10.66 -5.60 12.09
C ILE A 283 9.17 -5.27 12.19
N GLU A 284 8.40 -5.48 11.13
CA GLU A 284 6.95 -5.28 11.15
C GLU A 284 6.28 -6.19 12.17
N LYS A 285 6.57 -7.49 12.17
CA LYS A 285 6.03 -8.41 13.19
C LYS A 285 6.46 -8.05 14.61
N ALA A 286 7.69 -7.62 14.79
CA ALA A 286 8.18 -7.20 16.10
C ALA A 286 7.57 -5.85 16.56
N ASN A 287 7.13 -5.01 15.61
CA ASN A 287 6.49 -3.73 15.89
C ASN A 287 4.96 -3.83 15.90
N ALA A 288 4.40 -4.91 15.34
CA ALA A 288 2.99 -5.19 15.48
C ALA A 288 2.71 -5.38 16.98
N THR A 289 2.00 -4.43 17.56
CA THR A 289 1.28 -4.69 18.81
C THR A 289 0.37 -5.87 18.48
N ASP A 290 0.45 -6.94 19.26
CA ASP A 290 -0.53 -8.01 19.13
C ASP A 290 -1.89 -7.35 19.25
N VAL A 291 -2.60 -7.29 18.12
CA VAL A 291 -3.99 -6.85 18.12
C VAL A 291 -4.74 -8.01 18.77
N THR A 292 -4.81 -7.94 20.08
CA THR A 292 -5.68 -8.85 20.82
C THR A 292 -7.09 -8.39 20.52
N LEU A 293 -7.81 -9.19 19.73
CA LEU A 293 -9.25 -9.06 19.65
C LEU A 293 -9.78 -9.10 21.09
N SER A 294 -10.68 -8.20 21.45
CA SER A 294 -11.35 -8.26 22.76
C SER A 294 -11.82 -9.70 22.99
N PRO A 295 -11.61 -10.26 24.18
CA PRO A 295 -12.09 -11.62 24.47
C PRO A 295 -13.59 -11.71 24.20
N ILE A 296 -14.07 -12.88 23.86
CA ILE A 296 -15.49 -13.14 23.77
C ILE A 296 -16.02 -13.15 25.20
N GLU A 297 -16.96 -12.29 25.48
CA GLU A 297 -17.57 -12.12 26.79
C GLU A 297 -18.82 -13.01 26.93
N GLU A 298 -19.15 -13.39 28.16
CA GLU A 298 -20.37 -14.13 28.43
C GLU A 298 -21.55 -13.17 28.40
N ALA A 299 -22.61 -13.53 27.67
CA ALA A 299 -23.86 -12.80 27.71
C ALA A 299 -24.52 -12.93 29.11
N SER A 300 -25.33 -11.98 29.50
CA SER A 300 -26.01 -11.98 30.82
C SER A 300 -26.90 -13.19 31.02
N SER A 301 -27.58 -13.63 29.95
CA SER A 301 -28.34 -14.89 29.90
C SER A 301 -28.62 -15.27 28.45
N VAL A 302 -28.87 -16.53 28.20
CA VAL A 302 -29.30 -17.09 26.92
C VAL A 302 -30.47 -18.02 27.18
N ASP A 303 -31.58 -17.84 26.45
CA ASP A 303 -32.69 -18.78 26.43
C ASP A 303 -32.84 -19.44 25.04
N ASP A 304 -33.89 -20.21 24.82
CA ASP A 304 -34.11 -20.92 23.54
C ASP A 304 -34.37 -20.00 22.35
N GLU A 305 -34.73 -18.75 22.58
CA GLU A 305 -35.11 -17.77 21.52
C GLU A 305 -34.16 -16.59 21.43
N ASN A 306 -33.51 -16.16 22.53
CA ASN A 306 -32.81 -14.89 22.59
C ASN A 306 -31.49 -14.96 23.38
N VAL A 307 -30.55 -14.09 22.99
CA VAL A 307 -29.34 -13.76 23.76
C VAL A 307 -29.55 -12.41 24.42
N TYR A 308 -29.33 -12.33 25.73
CA TYR A 308 -29.53 -11.10 26.54
C TYR A 308 -28.18 -10.52 26.96
N VAL A 309 -27.95 -9.26 26.67
CA VAL A 309 -26.76 -8.51 27.06
C VAL A 309 -27.17 -7.34 27.95
N GLY A 310 -26.80 -7.35 29.22
CA GLY A 310 -27.07 -6.28 30.16
C GLY A 310 -26.32 -5.01 29.83
N PHE A 311 -26.91 -3.85 30.14
CA PHE A 311 -26.24 -2.56 29.93
C PHE A 311 -24.98 -2.42 30.79
N ASP A 312 -24.96 -3.01 31.97
CA ASP A 312 -23.84 -3.03 32.90
C ASP A 312 -22.56 -3.61 32.27
N LEU A 313 -22.69 -4.50 31.27
CA LEU A 313 -21.56 -5.08 30.53
C LEU A 313 -21.01 -4.16 29.41
N VAL A 314 -21.82 -3.20 28.91
CA VAL A 314 -21.52 -2.48 27.66
C VAL A 314 -21.65 -0.95 27.78
N GLU A 315 -21.75 -0.43 29.01
CA GLU A 315 -21.91 1.02 29.25
C GLU A 315 -20.63 1.83 29.22
N ASP A 316 -19.46 1.17 29.25
CA ASP A 316 -18.15 1.79 29.34
C ASP A 316 -17.69 2.49 28.03
N GLY A 317 -18.43 2.26 26.92
CA GLY A 317 -18.14 2.85 25.61
C GLY A 317 -17.05 2.12 24.84
N HIS A 318 -16.58 0.96 25.32
CA HIS A 318 -15.64 0.09 24.64
C HIS A 318 -16.35 -0.94 23.75
N LEU A 319 -15.56 -1.60 22.89
CA LEU A 319 -16.06 -2.64 21.99
C LEU A 319 -16.16 -3.98 22.72
N HIS A 320 -17.38 -4.47 22.92
CA HIS A 320 -17.66 -5.76 23.51
C HIS A 320 -17.99 -6.79 22.44
N ARG A 321 -17.56 -8.03 22.63
CA ARG A 321 -17.78 -9.15 21.72
C ARG A 321 -18.48 -10.28 22.44
N PHE A 322 -19.56 -10.75 21.84
CA PHE A 322 -20.36 -11.87 22.33
C PHE A 322 -20.42 -12.96 21.26
N ALA A 323 -20.71 -14.18 21.67
CA ALA A 323 -20.88 -15.29 20.75
C ALA A 323 -22.07 -16.17 21.15
N TYR A 324 -22.72 -16.72 20.12
CA TYR A 324 -23.69 -17.78 20.25
C TYR A 324 -23.16 -19.04 19.55
N GLU A 325 -23.11 -20.16 20.24
CA GLU A 325 -22.69 -21.43 19.69
C GLU A 325 -23.89 -22.21 19.17
N THR A 326 -23.86 -22.54 17.86
CA THR A 326 -24.95 -23.30 17.23
C THR A 326 -24.84 -24.78 17.50
N GLU A 327 -25.94 -25.52 17.33
CA GLU A 327 -25.97 -26.99 17.45
C GLU A 327 -24.97 -27.70 16.50
N ASN A 328 -24.59 -27.02 15.40
CA ASN A 328 -23.64 -27.52 14.42
C ASN A 328 -22.18 -27.19 14.78
N GLY A 329 -21.92 -26.56 15.93
CA GLY A 329 -20.59 -26.15 16.40
C GLY A 329 -20.04 -24.89 15.74
N ALA A 330 -20.84 -24.12 14.99
CA ALA A 330 -20.44 -22.82 14.50
C ALA A 330 -20.61 -21.76 15.60
N GLN A 331 -19.61 -20.88 15.75
CA GLN A 331 -19.63 -19.80 16.73
C GLN A 331 -19.95 -18.47 16.06
N ILE A 332 -21.22 -18.07 16.13
CA ILE A 332 -21.67 -16.80 15.54
C ILE A 332 -21.34 -15.67 16.50
N ARG A 333 -20.44 -14.78 16.09
CA ARG A 333 -19.96 -13.66 16.89
C ARG A 333 -20.67 -12.38 16.51
N PHE A 334 -21.02 -11.57 17.52
CA PHE A 334 -21.56 -10.23 17.33
C PHE A 334 -20.91 -9.23 18.28
N ILE A 335 -20.95 -7.96 17.91
CA ILE A 335 -20.35 -6.86 18.67
C ILE A 335 -21.41 -5.88 19.15
N VAL A 336 -21.13 -5.30 20.29
CA VAL A 336 -21.92 -4.25 20.92
C VAL A 336 -20.98 -3.12 21.34
N ILE A 337 -21.34 -1.88 21.06
CA ILE A 337 -20.63 -0.69 21.53
C ILE A 337 -21.62 0.42 21.83
N LYS A 338 -21.45 1.12 22.95
CA LYS A 338 -22.24 2.31 23.27
C LYS A 338 -21.83 3.49 22.39
N LYS A 339 -22.79 4.10 21.71
CA LYS A 339 -22.50 5.26 20.84
C LYS A 339 -22.15 6.49 21.66
N PRO A 340 -21.12 7.26 21.28
CA PRO A 340 -20.83 8.55 21.92
C PRO A 340 -22.03 9.50 21.72
N ASN A 341 -22.34 10.29 22.70
CA ASN A 341 -23.41 11.29 22.67
C ASN A 341 -24.87 10.75 22.73
N GLY A 342 -25.10 9.58 23.33
CA GLY A 342 -26.47 9.08 23.51
C GLY A 342 -26.58 7.78 24.31
N ASN A 343 -27.80 7.34 24.52
CA ASN A 343 -28.14 6.05 25.14
C ASN A 343 -28.40 4.97 24.07
N SER A 344 -27.81 5.12 22.88
CA SER A 344 -27.97 4.16 21.79
C SER A 344 -26.74 3.29 21.64
N TYR A 345 -26.93 2.05 21.19
CA TYR A 345 -25.89 1.08 20.98
C TYR A 345 -25.68 0.83 19.47
N GLY A 346 -24.45 0.58 19.08
CA GLY A 346 -24.09 0.03 17.79
C GLY A 346 -24.01 -1.48 17.91
N ILE A 347 -24.83 -2.22 17.17
CA ILE A 347 -24.90 -3.67 17.24
C ILE A 347 -24.82 -4.24 15.83
N GLY A 348 -24.09 -5.33 15.68
CA GLY A 348 -23.95 -6.03 14.42
C GLY A 348 -23.09 -7.29 14.56
N LEU A 349 -23.03 -8.10 13.51
CA LEU A 349 -22.13 -9.26 13.50
C LEU A 349 -20.67 -8.82 13.58
N ASP A 350 -19.84 -9.65 14.19
CA ASP A 350 -18.38 -9.52 14.15
C ASP A 350 -17.83 -9.95 12.78
N ALA A 351 -18.51 -9.50 11.75
CA ALA A 351 -18.29 -9.77 10.33
C ALA A 351 -18.83 -8.63 9.48
N CYS A 352 -18.30 -8.46 8.26
CA CYS A 352 -18.82 -7.50 7.29
C CYS A 352 -18.94 -8.11 5.89
N ASP A 353 -19.80 -7.51 5.05
CA ASP A 353 -20.05 -7.95 3.66
C ASP A 353 -18.76 -7.98 2.79
N VAL A 354 -17.72 -7.26 3.18
CA VAL A 354 -16.49 -7.10 2.39
C VAL A 354 -15.36 -8.03 2.86
N CYS A 355 -15.20 -8.16 4.19
CA CYS A 355 -14.06 -8.86 4.80
C CYS A 355 -14.44 -10.20 5.44
N GLY A 356 -15.73 -10.54 5.49
CA GLY A 356 -16.22 -11.76 6.13
C GLY A 356 -16.05 -11.75 7.64
N GLU A 357 -15.82 -12.91 8.23
CA GLU A 357 -15.78 -13.19 9.67
C GLU A 357 -14.48 -12.78 10.40
N THR A 358 -13.64 -11.95 9.79
CA THR A 358 -12.35 -11.57 10.38
C THR A 358 -12.45 -10.75 11.64
N GLY A 359 -13.62 -10.13 11.87
CA GLY A 359 -13.95 -9.42 13.10
C GLY A 359 -13.39 -7.99 13.18
N TYR A 360 -13.66 -7.39 14.34
CA TYR A 360 -13.26 -6.03 14.67
C TYR A 360 -12.47 -5.99 15.96
N TYR A 361 -11.62 -4.98 16.10
CA TYR A 361 -10.89 -4.68 17.32
C TYR A 361 -10.96 -3.19 17.63
N GLU A 362 -10.71 -2.85 18.88
CA GLU A 362 -10.61 -1.47 19.31
C GLU A 362 -9.15 -1.02 19.34
N LYS A 363 -8.88 0.15 18.79
CA LYS A 363 -7.58 0.81 18.83
C LYS A 363 -7.78 2.31 19.02
N ASP A 364 -7.16 2.85 20.05
CA ASP A 364 -7.21 4.29 20.37
C ASP A 364 -8.66 4.84 20.48
N GLY A 365 -9.58 4.05 21.04
CA GLY A 365 -11.00 4.39 21.14
C GLY A 365 -11.77 4.36 19.82
N GLN A 366 -11.23 3.71 18.80
CA GLN A 366 -11.86 3.54 17.49
C GLN A 366 -12.02 2.06 17.16
N VAL A 367 -13.13 1.71 16.52
CA VAL A 367 -13.37 0.34 16.04
C VAL A 367 -12.74 0.18 14.67
N VAL A 368 -11.90 -0.83 14.51
CA VAL A 368 -11.12 -1.09 13.30
C VAL A 368 -11.41 -2.49 12.79
N CYS A 369 -11.59 -2.64 11.48
CA CYS A 369 -11.74 -3.95 10.85
C CYS A 369 -10.40 -4.69 10.85
N ASN A 370 -10.38 -5.92 11.34
CA ASN A 370 -9.16 -6.73 11.52
C ASN A 370 -8.48 -7.14 10.19
N LEU A 371 -9.20 -7.15 9.06
CA LEU A 371 -8.62 -7.53 7.77
C LEU A 371 -8.14 -6.33 6.94
N CYS A 372 -8.93 -5.26 6.89
CA CYS A 372 -8.64 -4.14 5.97
C CYS A 372 -8.16 -2.88 6.67
N ASP A 373 -8.01 -2.89 8.01
CA ASP A 373 -7.58 -1.76 8.86
C ASP A 373 -8.42 -0.47 8.65
N VAL A 374 -9.65 -0.61 8.14
CA VAL A 374 -10.56 0.52 8.00
C VAL A 374 -11.14 0.86 9.37
N VAL A 375 -10.97 2.13 9.75
CA VAL A 375 -11.56 2.68 10.98
C VAL A 375 -13.05 2.91 10.76
N MET A 376 -13.86 2.34 11.65
CA MET A 376 -15.32 2.54 11.65
C MET A 376 -15.69 3.79 12.43
N ASN A 377 -16.63 4.54 11.91
CA ASN A 377 -17.29 5.56 12.72
C ASN A 377 -18.29 4.85 13.65
N ILE A 378 -18.07 4.92 14.96
CA ILE A 378 -18.90 4.25 15.97
C ILE A 378 -20.38 4.62 15.79
N SER A 379 -20.69 5.87 15.39
CA SER A 379 -22.07 6.30 15.15
C SER A 379 -22.73 5.56 13.98
N THR A 380 -21.96 5.02 13.04
CA THR A 380 -22.50 4.29 11.88
C THR A 380 -22.55 2.78 12.08
N ILE A 381 -22.05 2.25 13.19
CA ILE A 381 -22.21 0.83 13.53
C ILE A 381 -23.71 0.55 13.72
N GLY A 382 -24.20 -0.49 13.04
CA GLY A 382 -25.64 -0.81 12.95
C GLY A 382 -26.33 -0.28 11.68
N PHE A 383 -25.59 0.38 10.76
CA PHE A 383 -26.09 0.74 9.42
C PHE A 383 -25.48 -0.14 8.35
N LYS A 384 -26.28 -0.48 7.32
CA LYS A 384 -25.84 -1.31 6.19
C LYS A 384 -24.82 -0.60 5.31
N GLY A 385 -23.75 -1.30 4.95
CA GLY A 385 -22.86 -0.95 3.84
C GLY A 385 -21.40 -0.79 4.19
N GLY A 386 -20.54 -1.04 3.21
CA GLY A 386 -19.09 -0.97 3.31
C GLY A 386 -18.50 -2.02 4.24
N CYS A 387 -17.54 -1.61 5.04
CA CYS A 387 -16.94 -2.47 6.08
C CYS A 387 -17.66 -2.38 7.43
N ASN A 388 -18.85 -1.77 7.49
CA ASN A 388 -19.66 -1.79 8.70
C ASN A 388 -20.06 -3.23 9.05
N PRO A 389 -20.21 -3.54 10.35
CA PRO A 389 -20.77 -4.81 10.80
C PRO A 389 -22.11 -5.11 10.14
N ILE A 390 -22.31 -6.36 9.76
CA ILE A 390 -23.60 -6.82 9.22
C ILE A 390 -24.67 -6.58 10.29
N VAL A 391 -25.75 -5.92 9.90
CA VAL A 391 -26.83 -5.55 10.83
C VAL A 391 -27.62 -6.79 11.20
N ILE A 392 -27.81 -7.00 12.49
CA ILE A 392 -28.69 -8.02 13.07
C ILE A 392 -29.90 -7.38 13.73
N PRO A 393 -31.05 -8.06 13.78
CA PRO A 393 -32.20 -7.58 14.53
C PRO A 393 -31.88 -7.60 16.04
N TYR A 394 -32.34 -6.58 16.75
CA TYR A 394 -32.24 -6.51 18.20
C TYR A 394 -33.36 -5.65 18.78
N GLU A 395 -33.69 -5.88 20.05
CA GLU A 395 -34.59 -5.04 20.83
C GLU A 395 -33.89 -4.57 22.09
N VAL A 396 -34.33 -3.43 22.59
CA VAL A 396 -33.83 -2.87 23.86
C VAL A 396 -34.99 -2.79 24.84
N SER A 397 -34.91 -3.54 25.93
CA SER A 397 -35.94 -3.58 26.96
C SER A 397 -35.32 -3.86 28.34
N ASN A 398 -35.88 -3.26 29.39
CA ASN A 398 -35.47 -3.52 30.78
C ASN A 398 -33.95 -3.41 31.06
N SER A 399 -33.28 -2.41 30.51
CA SER A 399 -31.82 -2.22 30.62
C SER A 399 -31.00 -3.39 30.04
N GLN A 400 -31.55 -4.10 29.08
CA GLN A 400 -30.89 -5.18 28.36
C GLN A 400 -31.06 -5.02 26.84
N ILE A 401 -30.10 -5.52 26.11
CA ILE A 401 -30.15 -5.71 24.66
C ILE A 401 -30.54 -7.17 24.42
N ILE A 402 -31.59 -7.37 23.64
CA ILE A 402 -32.14 -8.68 23.31
C ILE A 402 -31.85 -8.95 21.85
N VAL A 403 -31.06 -9.98 21.57
CA VAL A 403 -30.71 -10.40 20.20
C VAL A 403 -31.39 -11.73 19.91
N PRO A 404 -32.35 -11.79 18.95
CA PRO A 404 -33.02 -13.02 18.58
C PRO A 404 -32.04 -14.03 17.97
N ILE A 405 -32.03 -15.26 18.46
CA ILE A 405 -31.18 -16.34 17.94
C ILE A 405 -31.50 -16.62 16.46
N SER A 406 -32.77 -16.53 16.06
CA SER A 406 -33.18 -16.67 14.67
C SER A 406 -32.47 -15.69 13.74
N GLY A 407 -32.24 -14.45 14.19
CA GLY A 407 -31.50 -13.44 13.45
C GLY A 407 -29.99 -13.71 13.36
N LEU A 408 -29.42 -14.44 14.33
CA LEU A 408 -28.03 -14.89 14.28
C LEU A 408 -27.88 -16.11 13.34
N LEU A 409 -28.78 -17.08 13.43
CA LEU A 409 -28.74 -18.31 12.62
C LEU A 409 -28.84 -18.05 11.11
N GLU A 410 -29.44 -16.95 10.68
CA GLU A 410 -29.47 -16.54 9.27
C GLU A 410 -28.05 -16.40 8.69
N TYR A 411 -27.07 -16.07 9.53
CA TYR A 411 -25.68 -15.83 9.14
C TYR A 411 -24.72 -16.95 9.59
N GLU A 412 -25.22 -18.12 9.97
CA GLU A 412 -24.36 -19.25 10.39
C GLU A 412 -23.30 -19.60 9.33
N ARG A 413 -23.64 -19.46 8.04
CA ARG A 413 -22.73 -19.76 6.92
C ARG A 413 -21.52 -18.84 6.84
N GLU A 414 -21.62 -17.63 7.38
CA GLU A 414 -20.52 -16.66 7.37
C GLU A 414 -19.44 -17.01 8.43
N PHE A 415 -19.76 -17.90 9.38
CA PHE A 415 -18.89 -18.31 10.50
C PHE A 415 -18.51 -19.80 10.46
N ARG A 416 -18.63 -20.44 9.30
CA ARG A 416 -18.24 -21.85 9.09
C ARG A 416 -16.88 -22.00 8.43
#